data_31efd9c0d77ec796c239c87f81c74c40
#
_entry.id   31efd9c0d77ec796c239c87f81c74c40
#
_cell.length_a   1.000
_cell.length_b   1.000
_cell.length_c   1.000
_cell.angle_alpha   90.00
_cell.angle_beta   90.00
_cell.angle_gamma   90.00
#
_symmetry.space_group_name_H-M   'P 1'
#
loop_
_entity.id
_entity.type
_entity.pdbx_description
1 polymer ?
#
loop_
_entity_poly.entity_id
_entity_poly.type
_entity_poly.pdbx_seq_one_letter_code
_entity_poly.pdbx_strand_id
1 'polypeptide(L)'
;MNTTHTAVPPSGARGLIAVIDNYDSFTYNLVHYLEDLDCAVTVYRNDEFELAELEKFDKILLSPGPGIPSEAGLLKQVIEKYAPTKSILGVCLGQQAIGEVFGGQLTNLEKVYHGVATKVKLTNPDEVLFRDLPAEFEVGRYHSWVVANENFPAVLEVTSVDENGQIMSLKHKSYDVRGVQYHPESVLTPLGKKILENWVSWRE
;
A
#
# COMPACT_ATOMS: atom_id res chain seq x y z
N MET A 1 26.68 4.34 4.78
CA MET A 1 26.49 5.70 4.22
C MET A 1 25.01 5.85 3.95
N ASN A 2 24.30 6.60 4.81
CA ASN A 2 22.86 6.78 4.71
C ASN A 2 22.55 7.62 3.47
N THR A 3 21.98 7.01 2.46
CA THR A 3 21.42 7.73 1.30
C THR A 3 19.94 7.99 1.54
N THR A 4 19.63 8.98 2.40
CA THR A 4 18.31 9.61 2.38
C THR A 4 18.24 10.45 1.10
N HIS A 5 17.53 9.96 0.09
CA HIS A 5 17.19 10.77 -1.07
C HIS A 5 16.10 11.77 -0.63
N THR A 6 16.54 12.96 -0.20
CA THR A 6 15.64 14.10 0.02
C THR A 6 15.57 14.92 -1.26
N ALA A 7 14.56 14.69 -2.06
CA ALA A 7 14.21 15.63 -3.12
C ALA A 7 13.59 16.88 -2.49
N VAL A 8 14.16 18.04 -2.74
CA VAL A 8 13.51 19.34 -2.43
C VAL A 8 12.27 19.43 -3.31
N PRO A 9 11.05 19.64 -2.75
CA PRO A 9 9.85 19.68 -3.56
C PRO A 9 9.96 20.78 -4.62
N PRO A 10 9.75 20.46 -5.91
CA PRO A 10 9.60 21.48 -6.92
C PRO A 10 8.39 22.35 -6.57
N SER A 11 8.47 23.65 -6.87
CA SER A 11 7.33 24.56 -6.68
C SER A 11 6.17 24.06 -7.53
N GLY A 12 5.14 23.45 -6.90
CA GLY A 12 4.00 22.86 -7.58
C GLY A 12 3.83 21.34 -7.37
N ALA A 13 4.62 20.70 -6.54
CA ALA A 13 4.47 19.28 -6.20
C ALA A 13 3.05 18.95 -5.69
N ARG A 14 2.48 17.84 -6.16
CA ARG A 14 1.13 17.39 -5.76
C ARG A 14 1.04 16.94 -4.29
N GLY A 15 2.15 16.77 -3.58
CA GLY A 15 2.22 16.40 -2.17
C GLY A 15 3.59 15.90 -1.75
N LEU A 16 3.82 15.90 -0.45
CA LEU A 16 5.00 15.33 0.19
C LEU A 16 4.67 13.90 0.63
N ILE A 17 5.38 12.91 0.08
CA ILE A 17 5.13 11.48 0.35
C ILE A 17 6.35 10.85 0.99
N ALA A 18 6.14 10.21 2.16
CA ALA A 18 7.11 9.27 2.70
C ALA A 18 6.84 7.87 2.15
N VAL A 19 7.87 7.19 1.68
CA VAL A 19 7.84 5.78 1.32
C VAL A 19 8.60 5.00 2.38
N ILE A 20 7.94 4.08 3.06
CA ILE A 20 8.57 3.16 4.01
C ILE A 20 9.00 1.94 3.22
N ASP A 21 10.32 1.81 3.02
CA ASP A 21 10.94 0.70 2.31
C ASP A 21 11.13 -0.50 3.24
N ASN A 22 10.40 -1.57 2.97
CA ASN A 22 10.49 -2.84 3.68
C ASN A 22 11.54 -3.77 3.07
N TYR A 23 12.63 -3.21 2.52
CA TYR A 23 13.73 -3.95 1.89
C TYR A 23 13.28 -4.76 0.66
N ASP A 24 12.40 -4.16 -0.14
CA ASP A 24 11.88 -4.76 -1.36
C ASP A 24 12.51 -4.20 -2.62
N SER A 25 12.84 -5.06 -3.57
CA SER A 25 13.43 -4.64 -4.85
C SER A 25 12.49 -3.82 -5.74
N PHE A 26 11.18 -3.91 -5.51
CA PHE A 26 10.18 -3.14 -6.25
C PHE A 26 9.85 -1.78 -5.64
N THR A 27 10.37 -1.46 -4.45
CA THR A 27 10.11 -0.16 -3.79
C THR A 27 10.40 1.02 -4.70
N TYR A 28 11.52 1.00 -5.42
CA TYR A 28 11.90 2.10 -6.30
C TYR A 28 11.03 2.22 -7.57
N ASN A 29 10.35 1.17 -8.01
CA ASN A 29 9.35 1.28 -9.07
C ASN A 29 8.14 2.09 -8.59
N LEU A 30 7.71 1.91 -7.32
CA LEU A 30 6.67 2.75 -6.71
C LEU A 30 7.14 4.20 -6.60
N VAL A 31 8.39 4.43 -6.17
CA VAL A 31 8.98 5.78 -6.09
C VAL A 31 8.95 6.46 -7.46
N HIS A 32 9.40 5.79 -8.52
CA HIS A 32 9.38 6.35 -9.88
C HIS A 32 7.97 6.69 -10.35
N TYR A 33 6.96 5.86 -10.04
CA TYR A 33 5.58 6.20 -10.40
C TYR A 33 5.07 7.43 -9.65
N LEU A 34 5.45 7.60 -8.37
CA LEU A 34 5.07 8.78 -7.60
C LEU A 34 5.79 10.04 -8.10
N GLU A 35 7.07 9.94 -8.46
CA GLU A 35 7.84 11.05 -9.07
C GLU A 35 7.26 11.44 -10.43
N ASP A 36 6.89 10.47 -11.27
CA ASP A 36 6.18 10.69 -12.55
C ASP A 36 4.82 11.40 -12.38
N LEU A 37 4.23 11.32 -11.18
CA LEU A 37 2.98 12.00 -10.82
C LEU A 37 3.23 13.36 -10.15
N ASP A 38 4.44 13.91 -10.28
CA ASP A 38 4.88 15.20 -9.71
C ASP A 38 4.83 15.24 -8.17
N CYS A 39 5.05 14.10 -7.48
CA CYS A 39 5.16 14.05 -6.04
C CYS A 39 6.61 14.22 -5.57
N ALA A 40 6.80 14.91 -4.45
CA ALA A 40 8.08 14.92 -3.75
C ALA A 40 8.16 13.71 -2.82
N VAL A 41 9.11 12.81 -3.08
CA VAL A 41 9.22 11.53 -2.37
C VAL A 41 10.47 11.49 -1.51
N THR A 42 10.34 10.98 -0.27
CA THR A 42 11.47 10.62 0.58
C THR A 42 11.32 9.15 0.99
N VAL A 43 12.37 8.37 0.82
CA VAL A 43 12.39 6.95 1.17
C VAL A 43 13.07 6.76 2.52
N TYR A 44 12.43 6.01 3.40
CA TYR A 44 12.95 5.59 4.70
C TYR A 44 12.94 4.06 4.77
N ARG A 45 14.05 3.45 5.14
CA ARG A 45 14.08 2.03 5.49
C ARG A 45 13.32 1.81 6.78
N ASN A 46 12.55 0.75 6.85
CA ASN A 46 11.56 0.50 7.91
C ASN A 46 12.13 0.45 9.34
N ASP A 47 13.44 0.40 9.51
CA ASP A 47 14.18 0.31 10.77
C ASP A 47 15.24 1.42 10.97
N GLU A 48 15.35 2.40 10.04
CA GLU A 48 16.41 3.40 10.04
C GLU A 48 15.88 4.85 10.12
N PHE A 49 14.81 5.12 10.87
CA PHE A 49 14.29 6.48 11.07
C PHE A 49 13.56 6.62 12.42
N GLU A 50 13.36 7.86 12.85
CA GLU A 50 12.51 8.18 13.98
C GLU A 50 11.10 8.47 13.51
N LEU A 51 10.07 7.93 14.19
CA LEU A 51 8.66 8.12 13.79
C LEU A 51 8.28 9.59 13.61
N ALA A 52 8.83 10.50 14.42
CA ALA A 52 8.57 11.95 14.32
C ALA A 52 8.99 12.57 12.98
N GLU A 53 9.92 11.96 12.26
CA GLU A 53 10.36 12.45 10.95
C GLU A 53 9.25 12.40 9.90
N LEU A 54 8.25 11.55 10.11
CA LEU A 54 7.12 11.42 9.19
C LEU A 54 6.05 12.51 9.38
N GLU A 55 6.12 13.32 10.41
CA GLU A 55 5.11 14.37 10.70
C GLU A 55 4.96 15.40 9.58
N LYS A 56 6.04 15.69 8.87
CA LYS A 56 6.07 16.67 7.77
C LYS A 56 5.42 16.21 6.46
N PHE A 57 5.12 14.91 6.31
CA PHE A 57 4.56 14.36 5.07
C PHE A 57 3.04 14.39 5.09
N ASP A 58 2.44 14.58 3.92
CA ASP A 58 0.99 14.53 3.74
C ASP A 58 0.48 13.08 3.65
N LYS A 59 1.27 12.24 2.99
CA LYS A 59 0.93 10.84 2.68
C LYS A 59 2.08 9.91 3.02
N ILE A 60 1.74 8.66 3.34
CA ILE A 60 2.71 7.60 3.61
C ILE A 60 2.38 6.38 2.74
N LEU A 61 3.34 5.92 1.95
CA LEU A 61 3.26 4.67 1.22
C LEU A 61 4.09 3.61 1.95
N LEU A 62 3.48 2.47 2.23
CA LEU A 62 4.13 1.31 2.84
C LEU A 62 4.43 0.31 1.73
N SER A 63 5.70 0.07 1.45
CA SER A 63 6.14 -0.77 0.34
C SER A 63 5.83 -2.26 0.55
N PRO A 64 5.90 -3.08 -0.51
CA PRO A 64 6.09 -4.51 -0.36
C PRO A 64 7.31 -4.84 0.50
N GLY A 65 7.46 -6.09 0.87
CA GLY A 65 8.62 -6.57 1.59
C GLY A 65 8.58 -8.07 1.85
N PRO A 66 9.72 -8.67 2.23
CA PRO A 66 9.80 -10.07 2.62
C PRO A 66 9.20 -10.31 4.02
N GLY A 67 8.92 -11.56 4.33
CA GLY A 67 8.47 -11.99 5.66
C GLY A 67 7.04 -11.59 5.98
N ILE A 68 6.82 -11.24 7.24
CA ILE A 68 5.53 -10.84 7.81
C ILE A 68 5.64 -9.48 8.51
N PRO A 69 4.54 -8.76 8.73
CA PRO A 69 4.57 -7.40 9.29
C PRO A 69 5.26 -7.26 10.65
N SER A 70 5.24 -8.30 11.48
CA SER A 70 5.91 -8.29 12.80
C SER A 70 7.44 -8.29 12.72
N GLU A 71 8.01 -8.61 11.56
CA GLU A 71 9.46 -8.62 11.29
C GLU A 71 9.91 -7.36 10.53
N ALA A 72 9.00 -6.46 10.20
CA ALA A 72 9.23 -5.31 9.34
C ALA A 72 9.51 -4.01 10.12
N GLY A 73 10.41 -4.05 11.09
CA GLY A 73 10.88 -2.87 11.82
C GLY A 73 9.75 -2.02 12.41
N LEU A 74 9.68 -0.75 12.03
CA LEU A 74 8.69 0.21 12.53
C LEU A 74 7.36 0.21 11.76
N LEU A 75 7.17 -0.68 10.77
CA LEU A 75 6.02 -0.66 9.87
C LEU A 75 4.67 -0.56 10.59
N LYS A 76 4.42 -1.40 11.60
CA LYS A 76 3.16 -1.38 12.35
C LYS A 76 3.01 -0.12 13.19
N GLN A 77 4.09 0.37 13.80
CA GLN A 77 4.09 1.60 14.60
C GLN A 77 3.79 2.85 13.74
N VAL A 78 4.23 2.88 12.47
CA VAL A 78 3.85 3.92 11.52
C VAL A 78 2.34 3.97 11.33
N ILE A 79 1.71 2.82 11.09
CA ILE A 79 0.26 2.73 10.91
C ILE A 79 -0.46 3.16 12.19
N GLU A 80 -0.09 2.61 13.34
CA GLU A 80 -0.69 2.92 14.65
C GLU A 80 -0.65 4.42 14.96
N LYS A 81 0.49 5.07 14.72
CA LYS A 81 0.66 6.50 15.00
C LYS A 81 -0.06 7.40 14.01
N TYR A 82 0.01 7.07 12.72
CA TYR A 82 -0.35 8.02 11.66
C TYR A 82 -1.69 7.76 10.97
N ALA A 83 -2.32 6.59 11.17
CA ALA A 83 -3.62 6.29 10.59
C ALA A 83 -4.71 7.36 10.88
N PRO A 84 -4.79 7.96 12.08
CA PRO A 84 -5.82 8.98 12.35
C PRO A 84 -5.60 10.32 11.64
N THR A 85 -4.42 10.58 11.10
CA THR A 85 -4.04 11.95 10.67
C THR A 85 -3.45 12.03 9.27
N LYS A 86 -3.09 10.91 8.65
CA LYS A 86 -2.42 10.89 7.35
C LYS A 86 -3.07 9.92 6.39
N SER A 87 -2.97 10.23 5.10
CA SER A 87 -3.33 9.30 4.04
C SER A 87 -2.28 8.19 3.94
N ILE A 88 -2.67 6.93 4.12
CA ILE A 88 -1.77 5.77 4.09
C ILE A 88 -2.21 4.80 2.99
N LEU A 89 -1.25 4.39 2.14
CA LEU A 89 -1.43 3.30 1.19
C LEU A 89 -0.44 2.18 1.49
N GLY A 90 -0.95 0.99 1.80
CA GLY A 90 -0.13 -0.22 1.98
C GLY A 90 -0.15 -1.11 0.74
N VAL A 91 1.04 -1.52 0.27
CA VAL A 91 1.21 -2.43 -0.86
C VAL A 91 1.75 -3.76 -0.34
N CYS A 92 1.08 -4.86 -0.68
CA CYS A 92 1.44 -6.23 -0.31
C CYS A 92 1.67 -6.39 1.20
N LEU A 93 2.91 -6.43 1.68
CA LEU A 93 3.24 -6.45 3.11
C LEU A 93 2.63 -5.25 3.85
N GLY A 94 2.57 -4.07 3.23
CA GLY A 94 1.93 -2.89 3.79
C GLY A 94 0.43 -3.08 4.03
N GLN A 95 -0.30 -3.73 3.10
CA GLN A 95 -1.71 -4.10 3.33
C GLN A 95 -1.85 -5.10 4.47
N GLN A 96 -0.99 -6.10 4.53
CA GLN A 96 -1.01 -7.11 5.60
C GLN A 96 -0.79 -6.46 6.96
N ALA A 97 0.13 -5.52 7.06
CA ALA A 97 0.37 -4.73 8.26
C ALA A 97 -0.88 -3.92 8.69
N ILE A 98 -1.56 -3.28 7.73
CA ILE A 98 -2.83 -2.58 7.98
C ILE A 98 -3.86 -3.58 8.55
N GLY A 99 -4.02 -4.74 7.92
CA GLY A 99 -4.93 -5.78 8.40
C GLY A 99 -4.66 -6.15 9.87
N GLU A 100 -3.41 -6.44 10.23
CA GLU A 100 -3.02 -6.82 11.60
C GLU A 100 -3.17 -5.68 12.61
N VAL A 101 -2.77 -4.45 12.28
CA VAL A 101 -2.86 -3.29 13.19
C VAL A 101 -4.31 -3.04 13.60
N PHE A 102 -5.26 -3.24 12.71
CA PHE A 102 -6.67 -3.09 13.02
C PHE A 102 -7.36 -4.35 13.54
N GLY A 103 -6.58 -5.37 13.93
CA GLY A 103 -7.06 -6.56 14.63
C GLY A 103 -7.37 -7.77 13.76
N GLY A 104 -7.00 -7.72 12.47
CA GLY A 104 -7.09 -8.84 11.55
C GLY A 104 -5.98 -9.88 11.76
N GLN A 105 -6.11 -10.99 11.07
CA GLN A 105 -5.13 -12.06 11.05
C GLN A 105 -4.62 -12.30 9.64
N LEU A 106 -3.44 -12.90 9.52
CA LEU A 106 -2.90 -13.34 8.23
C LEU A 106 -3.08 -14.84 8.06
N THR A 107 -3.36 -15.26 6.84
CA THR A 107 -3.39 -16.67 6.43
C THR A 107 -2.31 -16.93 5.40
N ASN A 108 -1.53 -18.00 5.61
CA ASN A 108 -0.59 -18.46 4.62
C ASN A 108 -1.32 -19.35 3.61
N LEU A 109 -1.21 -19.00 2.33
CA LEU A 109 -1.84 -19.74 1.25
C LEU A 109 -1.01 -20.97 0.90
N GLU A 110 -1.66 -22.08 0.55
CA GLU A 110 -0.97 -23.24 -0.01
C GLU A 110 -0.25 -22.92 -1.33
N LYS A 111 -0.83 -22.02 -2.12
CA LYS A 111 -0.24 -21.55 -3.37
C LYS A 111 0.58 -20.29 -3.15
N VAL A 112 1.85 -20.36 -3.53
CA VAL A 112 2.73 -19.18 -3.60
C VAL A 112 2.55 -18.50 -4.95
N TYR A 113 2.23 -17.22 -4.94
CA TYR A 113 2.22 -16.39 -6.13
C TYR A 113 3.59 -15.71 -6.29
N HIS A 114 4.20 -15.87 -7.45
CA HIS A 114 5.51 -15.27 -7.76
C HIS A 114 5.52 -14.78 -9.21
N GLY A 115 5.13 -13.54 -9.44
CA GLY A 115 5.01 -12.97 -10.79
C GLY A 115 3.86 -13.58 -11.59
N VAL A 116 2.69 -13.70 -10.98
CA VAL A 116 1.49 -14.28 -11.61
C VAL A 116 0.44 -13.19 -11.79
N ALA A 117 -0.03 -13.01 -13.02
CA ALA A 117 -1.19 -12.16 -13.30
C ALA A 117 -2.48 -12.91 -12.95
N THR A 118 -3.34 -12.28 -12.17
CA THR A 118 -4.69 -12.77 -11.85
C THR A 118 -5.69 -11.63 -11.93
N LYS A 119 -6.98 -11.96 -12.07
CA LYS A 119 -8.02 -10.94 -12.03
C LYS A 119 -8.46 -10.65 -10.61
N VAL A 120 -8.78 -9.38 -10.37
CA VAL A 120 -9.49 -8.92 -9.17
C VAL A 120 -10.83 -8.35 -9.58
N LYS A 121 -11.82 -8.55 -8.72
CA LYS A 121 -13.17 -8.01 -8.86
C LYS A 121 -13.42 -7.01 -7.72
N LEU A 122 -13.89 -5.81 -8.08
CA LEU A 122 -14.27 -4.79 -7.11
C LEU A 122 -15.51 -5.22 -6.33
N THR A 123 -15.47 -5.10 -5.01
CA THR A 123 -16.61 -5.26 -4.11
C THR A 123 -17.19 -3.90 -3.71
N ASN A 124 -16.35 -2.84 -3.80
CA ASN A 124 -16.77 -1.46 -3.64
C ASN A 124 -16.26 -0.62 -4.83
N PRO A 125 -17.11 -0.38 -5.86
CA PRO A 125 -16.72 0.40 -7.03
C PRO A 125 -16.55 1.91 -6.75
N ASP A 126 -17.08 2.40 -5.62
CA ASP A 126 -16.97 3.82 -5.23
C ASP A 126 -15.67 4.11 -4.46
N GLU A 127 -14.83 3.07 -4.23
CA GLU A 127 -13.52 3.25 -3.61
C GLU A 127 -12.62 4.14 -4.48
N VAL A 128 -12.04 5.15 -3.89
CA VAL A 128 -11.27 6.18 -4.57
C VAL A 128 -10.10 5.62 -5.39
N LEU A 129 -9.43 4.57 -4.90
CA LEU A 129 -8.34 3.91 -5.64
C LEU A 129 -8.77 3.42 -7.02
N PHE A 130 -10.06 3.07 -7.17
CA PHE A 130 -10.59 2.42 -8.37
C PHE A 130 -11.41 3.35 -9.26
N ARG A 131 -11.35 4.66 -8.99
CA ARG A 131 -12.02 5.65 -9.84
C ARG A 131 -11.55 5.51 -11.29
N ASP A 132 -12.52 5.43 -12.21
CA ASP A 132 -12.30 5.25 -13.65
C ASP A 132 -11.64 3.91 -14.05
N LEU A 133 -11.64 2.92 -13.15
CA LEU A 133 -11.22 1.56 -13.46
C LEU A 133 -12.44 0.66 -13.76
N PRO A 134 -12.25 -0.39 -14.58
CA PRO A 134 -13.30 -1.40 -14.78
C PRO A 134 -13.57 -2.19 -13.49
N ALA A 135 -14.76 -2.75 -13.36
CA ALA A 135 -15.16 -3.57 -12.20
C ALA A 135 -14.29 -4.83 -11.98
N GLU A 136 -13.56 -5.24 -13.00
CA GLU A 136 -12.64 -6.39 -12.99
C GLU A 136 -11.40 -6.03 -13.83
N PHE A 137 -10.19 -6.30 -13.31
CA PHE A 137 -8.93 -6.04 -14.00
C PHE A 137 -7.81 -6.96 -13.55
N GLU A 138 -6.74 -7.03 -14.33
CA GLU A 138 -5.57 -7.86 -14.04
C GLU A 138 -4.60 -7.17 -13.10
N VAL A 139 -3.99 -7.98 -12.20
CA VAL A 139 -3.00 -7.54 -11.21
C VAL A 139 -1.88 -8.56 -11.06
N GLY A 140 -0.66 -8.07 -10.82
CA GLY A 140 0.50 -8.90 -10.53
C GLY A 140 0.60 -9.26 -9.06
N ARG A 141 0.77 -10.54 -8.75
CA ARG A 141 0.86 -11.07 -7.39
C ARG A 141 2.23 -11.70 -7.13
N TYR A 142 2.77 -11.43 -5.91
CA TYR A 142 4.09 -11.89 -5.46
C TYR A 142 4.07 -12.23 -3.96
N HIS A 143 3.08 -13.02 -3.51
CA HIS A 143 2.87 -13.28 -2.09
C HIS A 143 2.35 -14.70 -1.82
N SER A 144 2.56 -15.17 -0.59
CA SER A 144 1.94 -16.38 -0.04
C SER A 144 1.06 -16.09 1.18
N TRP A 145 1.14 -14.87 1.74
CA TRP A 145 0.30 -14.44 2.84
C TRP A 145 -0.76 -13.47 2.36
N VAL A 146 -1.94 -13.52 2.99
CA VAL A 146 -3.06 -12.59 2.78
C VAL A 146 -3.72 -12.26 4.11
N VAL A 147 -4.44 -11.14 4.16
CA VAL A 147 -5.36 -10.86 5.28
C VAL A 147 -6.49 -11.89 5.23
N ALA A 148 -6.75 -12.56 6.36
CA ALA A 148 -7.77 -13.60 6.46
C ALA A 148 -9.18 -13.03 6.37
N ASN A 149 -10.09 -13.79 5.74
CA ASN A 149 -11.53 -13.48 5.74
C ASN A 149 -12.17 -13.75 7.12
N GLU A 150 -11.65 -14.77 7.83
CA GLU A 150 -12.15 -15.15 9.16
C GLU A 150 -11.82 -14.05 10.16
N ASN A 151 -12.82 -13.66 10.96
CA ASN A 151 -12.69 -12.59 11.96
C ASN A 151 -12.17 -11.27 11.40
N PHE A 152 -12.51 -10.96 10.14
CA PHE A 152 -12.11 -9.71 9.51
C PHE A 152 -12.60 -8.50 10.33
N PRO A 153 -11.71 -7.51 10.60
CA PRO A 153 -12.02 -6.39 11.48
C PRO A 153 -13.22 -5.55 11.02
N ALA A 154 -14.17 -5.28 11.89
CA ALA A 154 -15.36 -4.50 11.56
C ALA A 154 -15.07 -3.05 11.15
N VAL A 155 -13.90 -2.50 11.53
CA VAL A 155 -13.44 -1.16 11.16
C VAL A 155 -12.87 -1.08 9.75
N LEU A 156 -12.55 -2.23 9.16
CA LEU A 156 -12.09 -2.33 7.79
C LEU A 156 -13.23 -2.73 6.85
N GLU A 157 -13.04 -2.49 5.58
CA GLU A 157 -13.92 -2.88 4.48
C GLU A 157 -13.09 -3.50 3.36
N VAL A 158 -13.53 -4.65 2.85
CA VAL A 158 -12.94 -5.27 1.66
C VAL A 158 -13.42 -4.53 0.43
N THR A 159 -12.49 -4.09 -0.41
CA THR A 159 -12.79 -3.29 -1.61
C THR A 159 -12.55 -4.03 -2.92
N SER A 160 -11.77 -5.13 -2.90
CA SER A 160 -11.69 -6.08 -4.01
C SER A 160 -11.29 -7.48 -3.54
N VAL A 161 -11.66 -8.48 -4.32
CA VAL A 161 -11.32 -9.90 -4.08
C VAL A 161 -10.85 -10.57 -5.38
N ASP A 162 -10.11 -11.68 -5.25
CA ASP A 162 -9.81 -12.57 -6.37
C ASP A 162 -10.95 -13.59 -6.63
N GLU A 163 -10.76 -14.49 -7.60
CA GLU A 163 -11.71 -15.54 -7.96
C GLU A 163 -12.01 -16.53 -6.83
N ASN A 164 -11.11 -16.64 -5.83
CA ASN A 164 -11.27 -17.51 -4.66
C ASN A 164 -11.83 -16.76 -3.44
N GLY A 165 -12.18 -15.49 -3.59
CA GLY A 165 -12.68 -14.65 -2.49
C GLY A 165 -11.59 -14.16 -1.54
N GLN A 166 -10.32 -14.28 -1.92
CA GLN A 166 -9.22 -13.73 -1.12
C GLN A 166 -9.22 -12.21 -1.18
N ILE A 167 -8.93 -11.56 -0.07
CA ILE A 167 -8.90 -10.09 0.02
C ILE A 167 -7.73 -9.54 -0.78
N MET A 168 -8.04 -8.79 -1.84
CA MET A 168 -7.05 -8.18 -2.72
C MET A 168 -6.90 -6.67 -2.49
N SER A 169 -7.86 -6.03 -1.86
CA SER A 169 -7.73 -4.69 -1.34
C SER A 169 -8.69 -4.44 -0.19
N LEU A 170 -8.32 -3.50 0.65
CA LEU A 170 -9.12 -3.08 1.80
C LEU A 170 -8.96 -1.58 2.07
N LYS A 171 -9.89 -1.02 2.83
CA LYS A 171 -9.78 0.34 3.39
C LYS A 171 -10.26 0.37 4.84
N HIS A 172 -9.81 1.36 5.58
CA HIS A 172 -10.41 1.72 6.86
C HIS A 172 -11.67 2.56 6.62
N LYS A 173 -12.72 2.34 7.43
CA LYS A 173 -14.03 3.00 7.25
C LYS A 173 -14.03 4.47 7.64
N SER A 174 -13.13 4.88 8.55
CA SER A 174 -13.08 6.23 9.11
C SER A 174 -11.76 6.95 8.87
N TYR A 175 -10.66 6.24 8.67
CA TYR A 175 -9.35 6.83 8.40
C TYR A 175 -9.01 6.73 6.92
N ASP A 176 -8.22 7.66 6.42
CA ASP A 176 -7.69 7.62 5.04
C ASP A 176 -6.56 6.59 4.90
N VAL A 177 -6.90 5.32 5.20
CA VAL A 177 -5.99 4.18 5.17
C VAL A 177 -6.52 3.13 4.20
N ARG A 178 -5.71 2.77 3.22
CA ARG A 178 -6.03 1.81 2.16
C ARG A 178 -4.90 0.82 1.96
N GLY A 179 -5.23 -0.35 1.45
CA GLY A 179 -4.25 -1.36 1.08
C GLY A 179 -4.62 -2.10 -0.19
N VAL A 180 -3.60 -2.55 -0.91
CA VAL A 180 -3.70 -3.47 -2.04
C VAL A 180 -2.72 -4.64 -1.83
N GLN A 181 -3.19 -5.88 -2.03
CA GLN A 181 -2.36 -7.08 -1.86
C GLN A 181 -1.45 -7.34 -3.06
N TYR A 182 -1.82 -6.82 -4.21
CA TYR A 182 -1.06 -6.92 -5.44
C TYR A 182 -0.08 -5.76 -5.59
N HIS A 183 0.76 -5.83 -6.62
CA HIS A 183 1.82 -4.88 -6.90
C HIS A 183 1.41 -3.91 -8.02
N PRO A 184 0.97 -2.68 -7.70
CA PRO A 184 0.60 -1.68 -8.72
C PRO A 184 1.78 -1.22 -9.57
N GLU A 185 3.00 -1.39 -9.09
CA GLU A 185 4.24 -1.05 -9.80
C GLU A 185 4.71 -2.14 -10.77
N SER A 186 4.09 -3.32 -10.73
CA SER A 186 4.43 -4.42 -11.61
C SER A 186 3.89 -4.21 -13.02
N VAL A 187 4.66 -4.62 -14.01
CA VAL A 187 4.23 -4.69 -15.42
C VAL A 187 3.00 -5.60 -15.61
N LEU A 188 2.76 -6.52 -14.67
CA LEU A 188 1.59 -7.40 -14.64
C LEU A 188 0.32 -6.70 -14.09
N THR A 189 0.42 -5.44 -13.69
CA THR A 189 -0.71 -4.61 -13.25
C THR A 189 -0.86 -3.41 -14.21
N PRO A 190 -1.47 -3.58 -15.38
CA PRO A 190 -1.50 -2.52 -16.40
C PRO A 190 -2.15 -1.22 -15.93
N LEU A 191 -3.09 -1.29 -14.96
CA LEU A 191 -3.78 -0.14 -14.40
C LEU A 191 -3.14 0.38 -13.10
N GLY A 192 -1.98 -0.14 -12.71
CA GLY A 192 -1.34 0.18 -11.43
C GLY A 192 -0.98 1.65 -11.27
N LYS A 193 -0.46 2.31 -12.32
CA LYS A 193 -0.16 3.74 -12.28
C LYS A 193 -1.43 4.58 -12.05
N LYS A 194 -2.58 4.16 -12.60
CA LYS A 194 -3.87 4.84 -12.38
C LYS A 194 -4.34 4.72 -10.93
N ILE A 195 -4.12 3.56 -10.29
CA ILE A 195 -4.42 3.35 -8.87
C ILE A 195 -3.61 4.32 -8.00
N LEU A 196 -2.31 4.46 -8.26
CA LEU A 196 -1.45 5.41 -7.56
C LEU A 196 -1.84 6.87 -7.83
N GLU A 197 -2.17 7.22 -9.08
CA GLU A 197 -2.67 8.54 -9.44
C GLU A 197 -3.95 8.90 -8.67
N ASN A 198 -4.88 7.95 -8.56
CA ASN A 198 -6.12 8.13 -7.82
C ASN A 198 -5.85 8.38 -6.32
N TRP A 199 -4.92 7.63 -5.72
CA TRP A 199 -4.53 7.85 -4.33
C TRP A 199 -3.84 9.20 -4.11
N VAL A 200 -2.89 9.57 -4.98
CA VAL A 200 -2.17 10.84 -4.89
C VAL A 200 -3.11 12.04 -5.02
N SER A 201 -4.08 11.93 -5.93
CA SER A 201 -5.04 13.01 -6.21
C SER A 201 -6.13 13.13 -5.16
N TRP A 202 -6.31 12.10 -4.32
CA TRP A 202 -7.32 12.13 -3.24
C TRP A 202 -6.91 13.09 -2.13
N ARG A 203 -7.84 13.95 -1.75
CA ARG A 203 -7.78 14.84 -0.58
C ARG A 203 -9.14 14.76 0.11
N GLU A 204 -9.13 14.47 1.40
CA GLU A 204 -10.33 14.62 2.24
C GLU A 204 -10.71 16.09 2.37
#